data_ae5ccb0ecb1981b2535d56e48ad4b408
#
_entry.id   ae5ccb0ecb1981b2535d56e48ad4b408
#
_cell.length_a   1.000
_cell.length_b   1.000
_cell.length_c   1.000
_cell.angle_alpha   90.00
_cell.angle_beta   90.00
_cell.angle_gamma   90.00
#
_symmetry.space_group_name_H-M   'P 1'
#
loop_
_entity.id
_entity.type
_entity.pdbx_description
1 polymer ?
#
loop_
_entity_poly.entity_id
_entity_poly.type
_entity_poly.pdbx_seq_one_letter_code
_entity_poly.pdbx_strand_id
1 'polypeptide(L)'
;MKAWDIALKDITQSFRSMFAVVFMFGIPILVTGLFYFMLGSSGNDGEAMTIPPTLVQIVNLDTGSPLLAQSLGSQEIPGLEGVDLSAAQSMGEVLIATLQSPALSDLVTLTIAPDEVSARAAVDAQQAGVAVIIPANFTTAMIEPDTQTTLRLYQDPALTIGPAIVRALLAQMIENFSGAKITMGVTLEQLNQAGQPVDGAAAQAIAMRYLQSIGDDATALNLLVRTTGGEAAGNQAFNPIGMIMGGMLIFFAFFTGAATSESILREDERGTLPRLFTTPTRIASILGGKFIAVALTLLGQVAFLLLFGRLVFSIPWGGLVPVILAALGLVLLAGTFGVFLVSLLKNTRQGSVVFGGVMTITGMLGIIKMFTMGATTPNRALDIVSLLVPQGWAMRSLSLSMDGASVGEILPWFGGALFLSGLFFFIGNLRLKQRFA
;
A
#
# COMPACT_ATOMS: atom_id res chain seq x y z
N MET A 1 31.81 -28.06 -9.43
CA MET A 1 31.21 -28.74 -10.57
C MET A 1 29.98 -29.56 -10.10
N LYS A 2 30.11 -30.54 -9.21
CA LYS A 2 28.98 -31.44 -8.89
C LYS A 2 27.69 -30.75 -8.36
N ALA A 3 27.78 -29.65 -7.59
CA ALA A 3 26.60 -28.92 -7.10
C ALA A 3 25.86 -28.19 -8.23
N TRP A 4 26.59 -27.66 -9.22
CA TRP A 4 26.03 -27.00 -10.39
C TRP A 4 25.30 -27.96 -11.32
N ASP A 5 25.86 -29.16 -11.52
CA ASP A 5 25.23 -30.21 -12.37
C ASP A 5 23.91 -30.67 -11.77
N ILE A 6 23.83 -30.78 -10.42
CA ILE A 6 22.59 -31.08 -9.69
C ILE A 6 21.57 -29.94 -9.85
N ALA A 7 22.03 -28.70 -9.70
CA ALA A 7 21.15 -27.54 -9.87
C ALA A 7 20.57 -27.45 -11.28
N LEU A 8 21.38 -27.63 -12.31
CA LEU A 8 20.93 -27.57 -13.71
C LEU A 8 19.91 -28.66 -14.04
N LYS A 9 20.12 -29.88 -13.52
CA LYS A 9 19.16 -30.99 -13.66
C LYS A 9 17.81 -30.62 -13.04
N ASP A 10 17.80 -30.11 -11.83
CA ASP A 10 16.56 -29.80 -11.09
C ASP A 10 15.81 -28.62 -11.73
N ILE A 11 16.53 -27.59 -12.20
CA ILE A 11 15.96 -26.49 -12.99
C ILE A 11 15.30 -27.04 -14.26
N THR A 12 16.02 -27.84 -15.05
CA THR A 12 15.49 -28.39 -16.29
C THR A 12 14.23 -29.24 -16.02
N GLN A 13 14.19 -29.97 -14.92
CA GLN A 13 13.03 -30.76 -14.53
C GLN A 13 11.83 -29.87 -14.13
N SER A 14 12.07 -28.76 -13.44
CA SER A 14 11.02 -27.81 -13.05
C SER A 14 10.37 -27.15 -14.28
N PHE A 15 11.17 -26.75 -15.27
CA PHE A 15 10.66 -26.13 -16.50
C PHE A 15 10.06 -27.10 -17.52
N ARG A 16 10.30 -28.41 -17.40
CA ARG A 16 9.65 -29.41 -18.27
C ARG A 16 8.17 -29.65 -17.91
N SER A 17 7.73 -29.27 -16.73
CA SER A 17 6.34 -29.38 -16.33
C SER A 17 5.56 -28.16 -16.82
N MET A 18 4.73 -28.33 -17.85
CA MET A 18 3.86 -27.28 -18.38
C MET A 18 2.97 -26.67 -17.27
N PHE A 19 2.46 -27.53 -16.36
CA PHE A 19 1.67 -27.09 -15.20
C PHE A 19 2.49 -26.16 -14.29
N ALA A 20 3.75 -26.52 -13.99
CA ALA A 20 4.60 -25.68 -13.15
C ALA A 20 4.87 -24.31 -13.82
N VAL A 21 5.14 -24.29 -15.11
CA VAL A 21 5.38 -23.04 -15.85
C VAL A 21 4.13 -22.14 -15.84
N VAL A 22 2.95 -22.71 -16.13
CA VAL A 22 1.68 -21.96 -16.08
C VAL A 22 1.41 -21.44 -14.67
N PHE A 23 1.66 -22.25 -13.64
CA PHE A 23 1.46 -21.84 -12.26
C PHE A 23 2.43 -20.74 -11.82
N MET A 24 3.70 -20.82 -12.24
CA MET A 24 4.74 -19.85 -11.86
C MET A 24 4.58 -18.50 -12.56
N PHE A 25 4.18 -18.48 -13.82
CA PHE A 25 4.15 -17.29 -14.67
C PHE A 25 2.74 -16.93 -15.13
N GLY A 26 1.98 -17.93 -15.60
CA GLY A 26 0.69 -17.71 -16.24
C GLY A 26 -0.36 -17.17 -15.26
N ILE A 27 -0.50 -17.78 -14.09
CA ILE A 27 -1.53 -17.36 -13.13
C ILE A 27 -1.28 -15.95 -12.59
N PRO A 28 -0.07 -15.57 -12.13
CA PRO A 28 0.21 -14.19 -11.73
C PRO A 28 -0.15 -13.16 -12.81
N ILE A 29 0.23 -13.44 -14.06
CA ILE A 29 -0.04 -12.55 -15.19
C ILE A 29 -1.54 -12.50 -15.49
N LEU A 30 -2.21 -13.65 -15.51
CA LEU A 30 -3.64 -13.74 -15.82
C LEU A 30 -4.47 -12.98 -14.77
N VAL A 31 -4.19 -13.19 -13.48
CA VAL A 31 -4.90 -12.50 -12.40
C VAL A 31 -4.64 -11.00 -12.47
N THR A 32 -3.38 -10.58 -12.64
CA THR A 32 -3.04 -9.16 -12.78
C THR A 32 -3.70 -8.57 -14.02
N GLY A 33 -3.68 -9.28 -15.16
CA GLY A 33 -4.34 -8.88 -16.39
C GLY A 33 -5.86 -8.74 -16.24
N LEU A 34 -6.50 -9.67 -15.53
CA LEU A 34 -7.94 -9.59 -15.23
C LEU A 34 -8.26 -8.30 -14.45
N PHE A 35 -7.48 -8.00 -13.41
CA PHE A 35 -7.65 -6.76 -12.67
C PHE A 35 -7.30 -5.53 -13.50
N TYR A 36 -6.28 -5.61 -14.34
CA TYR A 36 -5.92 -4.54 -15.27
C TYR A 36 -7.08 -4.21 -16.22
N PHE A 37 -7.71 -5.23 -16.84
CA PHE A 37 -8.87 -5.02 -17.69
C PHE A 37 -10.11 -4.58 -16.91
N MET A 38 -10.32 -5.11 -15.72
CA MET A 38 -11.46 -4.75 -14.88
C MET A 38 -11.38 -3.32 -14.35
N LEU A 39 -10.18 -2.90 -13.96
CA LEU A 39 -9.93 -1.56 -13.42
C LEU A 39 -9.50 -0.56 -14.50
N GLY A 40 -8.84 -1.01 -15.59
CA GLY A 40 -8.27 -0.17 -16.65
C GLY A 40 -9.18 0.06 -17.86
N SER A 41 -10.33 -0.61 -17.92
CA SER A 41 -11.29 -0.48 -19.04
C SER A 41 -12.01 0.88 -19.07
N SER A 42 -11.71 1.77 -18.13
CA SER A 42 -12.29 3.14 -18.08
C SER A 42 -11.41 4.22 -18.74
N GLY A 43 -10.23 3.87 -19.30
CA GLY A 43 -9.35 4.86 -19.94
C GLY A 43 -8.74 4.31 -21.23
N ASN A 44 -9.23 4.76 -22.36
CA ASN A 44 -8.53 4.66 -23.63
C ASN A 44 -7.36 5.62 -23.56
N ASP A 45 -6.16 5.18 -24.01
CA ASP A 45 -4.92 5.94 -24.11
C ASP A 45 -4.04 6.04 -22.86
N GLY A 46 -3.14 5.06 -22.67
CA GLY A 46 -1.77 5.19 -22.10
C GLY A 46 -1.52 6.00 -20.82
N GLU A 47 -2.51 6.68 -20.28
CA GLU A 47 -2.44 7.46 -19.06
C GLU A 47 -2.63 6.58 -17.82
N ALA A 48 -1.93 6.92 -16.75
CA ALA A 48 -2.08 6.30 -15.44
C ALA A 48 -3.57 6.17 -15.10
N MET A 49 -3.99 5.00 -14.62
CA MET A 49 -5.37 4.69 -14.24
C MET A 49 -6.04 5.88 -13.54
N THR A 50 -6.81 6.65 -14.27
CA THR A 50 -7.68 7.66 -13.69
C THR A 50 -8.87 6.91 -13.09
N ILE A 51 -8.93 6.84 -11.76
CA ILE A 51 -10.13 6.45 -11.07
C ILE A 51 -11.21 7.43 -11.56
N PRO A 52 -12.34 6.97 -12.12
CA PRO A 52 -13.37 7.91 -12.56
C PRO A 52 -13.72 8.82 -11.37
N PRO A 53 -13.80 10.14 -11.59
CA PRO A 53 -14.03 11.06 -10.49
C PRO A 53 -15.31 10.67 -9.76
N THR A 54 -15.22 10.63 -8.44
CA THR A 54 -16.37 10.28 -7.60
C THR A 54 -17.40 11.41 -7.66
N LEU A 55 -18.60 11.11 -8.10
CA LEU A 55 -19.70 12.06 -8.09
C LEU A 55 -20.15 12.30 -6.65
N VAL A 56 -19.99 13.53 -6.17
CA VAL A 56 -20.31 13.93 -4.80
C VAL A 56 -21.41 14.98 -4.82
N GLN A 57 -22.48 14.73 -4.06
CA GLN A 57 -23.51 15.71 -3.76
C GLN A 57 -23.17 16.43 -2.46
N ILE A 58 -23.10 17.76 -2.47
CA ILE A 58 -22.87 18.53 -1.25
C ILE A 58 -24.10 19.37 -0.91
N VAL A 59 -24.50 19.29 0.34
CA VAL A 59 -25.51 20.16 0.95
C VAL A 59 -24.79 21.06 1.94
N ASN A 60 -24.80 22.36 1.66
CA ASN A 60 -24.23 23.36 2.57
C ASN A 60 -25.35 24.02 3.36
N LEU A 61 -25.47 23.66 4.64
CA LEU A 61 -26.41 24.29 5.58
C LEU A 61 -25.71 25.35 6.43
N ASP A 62 -24.40 25.55 6.27
CA ASP A 62 -23.59 26.44 7.11
C ASP A 62 -24.02 27.90 6.98
N THR A 63 -24.33 28.51 8.11
CA THR A 63 -24.82 29.89 8.16
C THR A 63 -23.71 30.93 8.11
N GLY A 64 -22.43 30.50 8.14
CA GLY A 64 -21.28 31.40 8.12
C GLY A 64 -21.10 32.23 9.38
N SER A 65 -20.14 33.15 9.33
CA SER A 65 -19.89 34.15 10.37
C SER A 65 -19.51 35.47 9.76
N PRO A 66 -20.12 36.60 10.23
CA PRO A 66 -19.77 37.95 9.74
C PRO A 66 -18.29 38.31 9.93
N LEU A 67 -17.63 37.72 10.94
CA LEU A 67 -16.21 37.96 11.22
C LEU A 67 -15.31 37.27 10.18
N LEU A 68 -15.74 36.12 9.68
CA LEU A 68 -14.99 35.38 8.67
C LEU A 68 -15.07 36.08 7.30
N ALA A 69 -16.23 36.59 6.94
CA ALA A 69 -16.45 37.31 5.68
C ALA A 69 -15.50 38.53 5.52
N GLN A 70 -15.18 39.19 6.62
CA GLN A 70 -14.24 40.29 6.65
C GLN A 70 -12.76 39.89 6.52
N SER A 71 -12.42 38.70 7.00
CA SER A 71 -11.02 38.20 7.03
C SER A 71 -10.60 37.45 5.78
N LEU A 72 -11.51 36.74 5.09
CA LEU A 72 -11.21 35.97 3.89
C LEU A 72 -11.13 36.81 2.60
N GLY A 73 -11.81 37.96 2.54
CA GLY A 73 -11.93 38.76 1.33
C GLY A 73 -10.66 39.52 0.90
N SER A 74 -9.55 39.41 1.61
CA SER A 74 -8.37 40.23 1.38
C SER A 74 -7.04 39.48 1.25
N GLN A 75 -7.00 38.16 1.31
CA GLN A 75 -5.73 37.42 1.28
C GLN A 75 -5.80 36.08 0.54
N GLU A 76 -4.77 35.79 -0.26
CA GLU A 76 -4.49 34.48 -0.78
C GLU A 76 -4.08 33.58 0.38
N ILE A 77 -4.81 32.47 0.59
CA ILE A 77 -4.46 31.47 1.60
C ILE A 77 -3.45 30.51 0.95
N PRO A 78 -2.20 30.42 1.46
CA PRO A 78 -1.21 29.49 0.96
C PRO A 78 -1.74 28.05 1.02
N GLY A 79 -1.53 27.27 -0.05
CA GLY A 79 -2.08 25.90 -0.18
C GLY A 79 -3.47 25.81 -0.82
N LEU A 80 -4.12 26.94 -1.08
CA LEU A 80 -5.35 27.06 -1.87
C LEU A 80 -5.13 27.91 -3.13
N GLU A 81 -3.94 27.82 -3.71
CA GLU A 81 -3.59 28.54 -4.94
C GLU A 81 -4.54 28.16 -6.08
N GLY A 82 -5.20 29.15 -6.66
CA GLY A 82 -6.17 28.96 -7.73
C GLY A 82 -7.61 28.72 -7.25
N VAL A 83 -7.90 28.78 -5.95
CA VAL A 83 -9.25 28.74 -5.39
C VAL A 83 -9.73 30.17 -5.14
N ASP A 84 -10.80 30.59 -5.80
CA ASP A 84 -11.41 31.89 -5.57
C ASP A 84 -12.23 31.87 -4.27
N LEU A 85 -11.64 32.39 -3.21
CA LEU A 85 -12.26 32.51 -1.89
C LEU A 85 -12.85 33.91 -1.64
N SER A 86 -12.79 34.81 -2.63
CA SER A 86 -13.24 36.22 -2.48
C SER A 86 -14.74 36.32 -2.16
N ALA A 87 -15.52 35.31 -2.52
CA ALA A 87 -16.94 35.26 -2.25
C ALA A 87 -17.32 34.40 -1.04
N ALA A 88 -16.35 33.71 -0.40
CA ALA A 88 -16.63 32.77 0.68
C ALA A 88 -17.03 33.51 1.97
N GLN A 89 -18.23 33.22 2.46
CA GLN A 89 -18.77 33.78 3.69
C GLN A 89 -18.82 32.77 4.84
N SER A 90 -18.50 31.50 4.53
CA SER A 90 -18.53 30.41 5.49
C SER A 90 -17.38 29.42 5.29
N MET A 91 -17.00 28.70 6.33
CA MET A 91 -16.03 27.60 6.22
C MET A 91 -16.57 26.43 5.37
N GLY A 92 -17.90 26.29 5.30
CA GLY A 92 -18.54 25.35 4.38
C GLY A 92 -18.27 25.69 2.91
N GLU A 93 -18.29 26.99 2.55
CA GLU A 93 -17.93 27.46 1.20
C GLU A 93 -16.44 27.25 0.91
N VAL A 94 -15.55 27.48 1.88
CA VAL A 94 -14.12 27.17 1.76
C VAL A 94 -13.90 25.68 1.51
N LEU A 95 -14.61 24.81 2.22
CA LEU A 95 -14.55 23.36 1.99
C LEU A 95 -15.00 23.00 0.57
N ILE A 96 -16.09 23.57 0.09
CA ILE A 96 -16.61 23.36 -1.27
C ILE A 96 -15.61 23.85 -2.31
N ALA A 97 -15.09 25.05 -2.17
CA ALA A 97 -14.12 25.65 -3.07
C ALA A 97 -12.83 24.81 -3.15
N THR A 98 -12.37 24.28 -2.02
CA THR A 98 -11.21 23.40 -1.97
C THR A 98 -11.47 22.08 -2.70
N LEU A 99 -12.63 21.46 -2.52
CA LEU A 99 -13.01 20.25 -3.23
C LEU A 99 -13.22 20.47 -4.74
N GLN A 100 -13.56 21.70 -5.15
CA GLN A 100 -13.66 22.11 -6.56
C GLN A 100 -12.34 22.51 -7.18
N SER A 101 -11.24 22.51 -6.41
CA SER A 101 -9.93 22.93 -6.91
C SER A 101 -9.48 22.08 -8.10
N PRO A 102 -8.72 22.64 -9.06
CA PRO A 102 -8.19 21.88 -10.19
C PRO A 102 -7.35 20.68 -9.77
N ALA A 103 -6.71 20.74 -8.61
CA ALA A 103 -5.90 19.63 -8.05
C ALA A 103 -6.73 18.38 -7.68
N LEU A 104 -8.03 18.55 -7.41
CA LEU A 104 -8.94 17.46 -7.02
C LEU A 104 -9.96 17.10 -8.12
N SER A 105 -9.98 17.81 -9.24
CA SER A 105 -10.92 17.60 -10.34
C SER A 105 -10.88 16.18 -10.92
N ASP A 106 -9.72 15.55 -10.91
CA ASP A 106 -9.52 14.17 -11.38
C ASP A 106 -10.03 13.11 -10.38
N LEU A 107 -10.28 13.49 -9.13
CA LEU A 107 -10.70 12.60 -8.06
C LEU A 107 -12.18 12.76 -7.69
N VAL A 108 -12.69 14.00 -7.78
CA VAL A 108 -14.02 14.35 -7.30
C VAL A 108 -14.73 15.27 -8.30
N THR A 109 -15.94 14.90 -8.68
CA THR A 109 -16.87 15.79 -9.40
C THR A 109 -17.98 16.18 -8.45
N LEU A 110 -18.07 17.49 -8.17
CA LEU A 110 -18.93 18.01 -7.14
C LEU A 110 -20.20 18.64 -7.74
N THR A 111 -21.33 18.34 -7.14
CA THR A 111 -22.63 18.96 -7.45
C THR A 111 -23.28 19.44 -6.16
N ILE A 112 -23.78 20.66 -6.16
CA ILE A 112 -24.46 21.24 -4.98
C ILE A 112 -25.94 20.82 -5.03
N ALA A 113 -26.38 20.16 -3.96
CA ALA A 113 -27.78 19.79 -3.78
C ALA A 113 -28.52 20.84 -2.94
N PRO A 114 -29.81 21.10 -3.20
CA PRO A 114 -30.57 22.10 -2.47
C PRO A 114 -30.90 21.67 -1.03
N ASP A 115 -31.02 20.40 -0.76
CA ASP A 115 -31.36 19.85 0.55
C ASP A 115 -30.82 18.43 0.77
N GLU A 116 -30.87 17.96 2.02
CA GLU A 116 -30.40 16.64 2.43
C GLU A 116 -31.20 15.50 1.78
N VAL A 117 -32.49 15.71 1.54
CA VAL A 117 -33.36 14.66 0.97
C VAL A 117 -33.01 14.41 -0.47
N SER A 118 -32.82 15.47 -1.27
CA SER A 118 -32.41 15.36 -2.67
C SER A 118 -31.01 14.76 -2.83
N ALA A 119 -30.06 15.14 -1.95
CA ALA A 119 -28.70 14.59 -1.99
C ALA A 119 -28.69 13.07 -1.69
N ARG A 120 -29.47 12.63 -0.70
CA ARG A 120 -29.61 11.19 -0.41
C ARG A 120 -30.31 10.44 -1.52
N ALA A 121 -31.39 11.01 -2.08
CA ALA A 121 -32.09 10.39 -3.19
C ALA A 121 -31.20 10.22 -4.43
N ALA A 122 -30.28 11.14 -4.69
CA ALA A 122 -29.31 11.01 -5.76
C ALA A 122 -28.31 9.85 -5.52
N VAL A 123 -27.90 9.60 -4.27
CA VAL A 123 -27.08 8.43 -3.93
C VAL A 123 -27.87 7.13 -4.06
N ASP A 124 -29.10 7.08 -3.57
CA ASP A 124 -29.98 5.91 -3.66
C ASP A 124 -30.32 5.56 -5.12
N ALA A 125 -30.43 6.59 -5.98
CA ALA A 125 -30.63 6.44 -7.43
C ALA A 125 -29.33 6.16 -8.20
N GLN A 126 -28.18 5.99 -7.53
CA GLN A 126 -26.86 5.76 -8.13
C GLN A 126 -26.41 6.90 -9.07
N GLN A 127 -26.91 8.09 -8.89
CA GLN A 127 -26.50 9.30 -9.61
C GLN A 127 -25.30 9.99 -8.93
N ALA A 128 -25.03 9.65 -7.68
CA ALA A 128 -23.85 10.07 -6.91
C ALA A 128 -23.32 8.91 -6.06
N GLY A 129 -22.02 8.90 -5.82
CA GLY A 129 -21.39 7.90 -4.95
C GLY A 129 -21.46 8.27 -3.47
N VAL A 130 -21.51 9.58 -3.20
CA VAL A 130 -21.48 10.13 -1.82
C VAL A 130 -22.31 11.41 -1.74
N ALA A 131 -23.04 11.57 -0.63
CA ALA A 131 -23.62 12.84 -0.23
C ALA A 131 -22.93 13.34 1.05
N VAL A 132 -22.48 14.60 1.04
CA VAL A 132 -21.83 15.27 2.15
C VAL A 132 -22.76 16.36 2.66
N ILE A 133 -23.11 16.31 3.93
CA ILE A 133 -23.99 17.29 4.58
C ILE A 133 -23.16 18.11 5.57
N ILE A 134 -23.00 19.41 5.26
CA ILE A 134 -22.32 20.39 6.10
C ILE A 134 -23.37 21.00 7.04
N PRO A 135 -23.20 20.86 8.35
CA PRO A 135 -24.18 21.35 9.32
C PRO A 135 -24.17 22.86 9.46
N ALA A 136 -25.28 23.44 9.93
CA ALA A 136 -25.49 24.90 10.04
C ALA A 136 -24.48 25.59 10.98
N ASN A 137 -23.94 24.88 11.95
CA ASN A 137 -22.96 25.40 12.90
C ASN A 137 -21.51 25.11 12.52
N PHE A 138 -21.22 24.76 11.26
CA PHE A 138 -19.88 24.34 10.86
C PHE A 138 -18.84 25.43 11.05
N THR A 139 -19.11 26.65 10.54
CA THR A 139 -18.23 27.82 10.72
C THR A 139 -18.07 28.18 12.20
N THR A 140 -19.14 28.23 12.96
CA THR A 140 -19.09 28.53 14.39
C THR A 140 -18.23 27.52 15.15
N ALA A 141 -18.40 26.24 14.85
CA ALA A 141 -17.62 25.19 15.48
C ALA A 141 -16.13 25.20 15.10
N MET A 142 -15.78 25.76 13.96
CA MET A 142 -14.37 25.94 13.57
C MET A 142 -13.70 27.11 14.26
N ILE A 143 -14.47 28.14 14.65
CA ILE A 143 -13.95 29.37 15.27
C ILE A 143 -13.96 29.26 16.80
N GLU A 144 -15.04 28.73 17.39
CA GLU A 144 -15.21 28.67 18.84
C GLU A 144 -14.54 27.43 19.45
N PRO A 145 -13.69 27.59 20.50
CA PRO A 145 -12.92 26.47 21.08
C PRO A 145 -13.78 25.31 21.59
N ASP A 146 -14.92 25.61 22.22
CA ASP A 146 -15.74 24.63 22.93
C ASP A 146 -16.87 24.03 22.08
N THR A 147 -17.08 24.54 20.87
CA THR A 147 -18.16 24.09 19.98
C THR A 147 -17.69 22.91 19.13
N GLN A 148 -18.47 21.83 19.14
CA GLN A 148 -18.23 20.64 18.31
C GLN A 148 -19.25 20.56 17.18
N THR A 149 -18.83 20.02 16.06
CA THR A 149 -19.68 19.76 14.91
C THR A 149 -19.32 18.43 14.25
N THR A 150 -20.21 17.90 13.44
CA THR A 150 -20.01 16.61 12.76
C THR A 150 -20.46 16.72 11.31
N LEU A 151 -19.55 16.52 10.37
CA LEU A 151 -19.90 16.32 8.97
C LEU A 151 -20.56 14.95 8.81
N ARG A 152 -21.70 14.91 8.13
CA ARG A 152 -22.40 13.66 7.84
C ARG A 152 -22.14 13.23 6.40
N LEU A 153 -21.69 11.98 6.24
CA LEU A 153 -21.55 11.34 4.96
C LEU A 153 -22.63 10.27 4.78
N TYR A 154 -23.31 10.32 3.65
CA TYR A 154 -24.18 9.25 3.17
C TYR A 154 -23.58 8.69 1.90
N GLN A 155 -23.33 7.37 1.84
CA GLN A 155 -22.65 6.74 0.72
C GLN A 155 -23.40 5.53 0.20
N ASP A 156 -23.22 5.23 -1.08
CA ASP A 156 -23.70 3.97 -1.67
C ASP A 156 -22.88 2.81 -1.09
N PRO A 157 -23.52 1.83 -0.42
CA PRO A 157 -22.82 0.68 0.16
C PRO A 157 -22.15 -0.23 -0.88
N ALA A 158 -22.55 -0.15 -2.15
CA ALA A 158 -21.95 -0.91 -3.24
C ALA A 158 -20.60 -0.33 -3.68
N LEU A 159 -20.35 0.96 -3.42
CA LEU A 159 -19.13 1.64 -3.79
C LEU A 159 -18.16 1.68 -2.59
N THR A 160 -16.92 1.23 -2.81
CA THR A 160 -15.90 1.19 -1.74
C THR A 160 -14.79 2.22 -1.94
N ILE A 161 -14.29 2.39 -3.17
CA ILE A 161 -13.10 3.21 -3.45
C ILE A 161 -13.44 4.70 -3.44
N GLY A 162 -14.39 5.13 -4.24
CA GLY A 162 -14.77 6.54 -4.35
C GLY A 162 -15.20 7.17 -3.02
N PRO A 163 -16.15 6.57 -2.28
CA PRO A 163 -16.54 7.05 -0.95
C PRO A 163 -15.38 7.08 0.06
N ALA A 164 -14.44 6.11 -0.01
CA ALA A 164 -13.26 6.10 0.85
C ALA A 164 -12.32 7.27 0.57
N ILE A 165 -12.10 7.62 -0.71
CA ILE A 165 -11.31 8.78 -1.12
C ILE A 165 -11.93 10.08 -0.58
N VAL A 166 -13.23 10.29 -0.80
CA VAL A 166 -13.94 11.47 -0.31
C VAL A 166 -13.86 11.60 1.20
N ARG A 167 -14.08 10.48 1.91
CA ARG A 167 -13.94 10.44 3.37
C ARG A 167 -12.54 10.80 3.83
N ALA A 168 -11.49 10.28 3.17
CA ALA A 168 -10.11 10.57 3.50
C ALA A 168 -9.78 12.05 3.30
N LEU A 169 -10.20 12.63 2.18
CA LEU A 169 -10.03 14.06 1.89
C LEU A 169 -10.71 14.93 2.95
N LEU A 170 -11.97 14.64 3.25
CA LEU A 170 -12.72 15.39 4.28
C LEU A 170 -12.12 15.24 5.67
N ALA A 171 -11.69 14.03 6.05
CA ALA A 171 -11.04 13.78 7.33
C ALA A 171 -9.75 14.59 7.45
N GLN A 172 -8.91 14.61 6.41
CA GLN A 172 -7.69 15.39 6.37
C GLN A 172 -7.95 16.90 6.50
N MET A 173 -8.96 17.40 5.78
CA MET A 173 -9.35 18.81 5.89
C MET A 173 -9.82 19.19 7.29
N ILE A 174 -10.67 18.35 7.90
CA ILE A 174 -11.17 18.56 9.27
C ILE A 174 -10.00 18.49 10.27
N GLU A 175 -9.06 17.57 10.08
CA GLU A 175 -7.89 17.43 10.94
C GLU A 175 -7.01 18.68 10.89
N ASN A 176 -6.78 19.23 9.69
CA ASN A 176 -6.06 20.47 9.48
C ASN A 176 -6.77 21.67 10.16
N PHE A 177 -8.08 21.80 9.99
CA PHE A 177 -8.87 22.85 10.64
C PHE A 177 -8.90 22.68 12.18
N SER A 178 -9.03 21.46 12.68
CA SER A 178 -9.00 21.17 14.11
C SER A 178 -7.62 21.49 14.72
N GLY A 179 -6.55 21.19 14.01
CA GLY A 179 -5.19 21.53 14.41
C GLY A 179 -4.98 23.04 14.50
N ALA A 180 -5.53 23.82 13.56
CA ALA A 180 -5.54 25.27 13.58
C ALA A 180 -6.26 25.82 14.82
N LYS A 181 -7.47 25.30 15.06
CA LYS A 181 -8.30 25.66 16.22
C LYS A 181 -7.58 25.41 17.54
N ILE A 182 -6.99 24.23 17.73
CA ILE A 182 -6.26 23.86 18.96
C ILE A 182 -5.06 24.76 19.16
N THR A 183 -4.24 24.97 18.11
CA THR A 183 -3.05 25.83 18.18
C THR A 183 -3.42 27.26 18.53
N MET A 184 -4.47 27.80 17.92
CA MET A 184 -4.97 29.13 18.21
C MET A 184 -5.48 29.22 19.64
N GLY A 185 -6.26 28.27 20.12
CA GLY A 185 -6.78 28.21 21.48
C GLY A 185 -5.68 28.18 22.54
N VAL A 186 -4.67 27.31 22.38
CA VAL A 186 -3.51 27.21 23.28
C VAL A 186 -2.69 28.51 23.28
N THR A 187 -2.47 29.12 22.12
CA THR A 187 -1.68 30.35 22.02
C THR A 187 -2.40 31.54 22.68
N LEU A 188 -3.70 31.66 22.46
CA LEU A 188 -4.53 32.69 23.10
C LEU A 188 -4.56 32.53 24.62
N GLU A 189 -4.67 31.31 25.12
CA GLU A 189 -4.63 30.99 26.53
C GLU A 189 -3.29 31.36 27.17
N GLN A 190 -2.16 31.04 26.48
CA GLN A 190 -0.81 31.42 26.93
C GLN A 190 -0.59 32.94 26.96
N LEU A 191 -1.09 33.66 25.96
CA LEU A 191 -1.01 35.13 25.91
C LEU A 191 -1.82 35.76 27.04
N ASN A 192 -3.02 35.25 27.30
CA ASN A 192 -3.87 35.68 28.40
C ASN A 192 -3.21 35.45 29.77
N GLN A 193 -2.59 34.29 29.98
CA GLN A 193 -1.83 33.98 31.20
C GLN A 193 -0.58 34.84 31.36
N ALA A 194 0.02 35.28 30.26
CA ALA A 194 1.16 36.20 30.26
C ALA A 194 0.76 37.68 30.49
N GLY A 195 -0.53 37.97 30.67
CA GLY A 195 -1.04 39.33 30.89
C GLY A 195 -0.94 40.25 29.67
N GLN A 196 -0.77 39.69 28.51
CA GLN A 196 -0.77 40.47 27.27
C GLN A 196 -2.21 40.64 26.78
N PRO A 197 -2.66 41.86 26.47
CA PRO A 197 -4.00 42.03 25.90
C PRO A 197 -4.06 41.38 24.53
N VAL A 198 -4.91 40.39 24.39
CA VAL A 198 -5.20 39.73 23.13
C VAL A 198 -6.22 40.60 22.41
N ASP A 199 -5.78 41.39 21.45
CA ASP A 199 -6.67 42.03 20.52
C ASP A 199 -7.01 41.13 19.34
N GLY A 200 -8.07 41.45 18.60
CA GLY A 200 -8.51 40.63 17.45
C GLY A 200 -7.41 40.58 16.34
N ALA A 201 -6.50 41.54 16.29
CA ALA A 201 -5.41 41.55 15.34
C ALA A 201 -4.32 40.52 15.68
N ALA A 202 -4.02 40.32 16.97
CA ALA A 202 -3.09 39.28 17.41
C ALA A 202 -3.64 37.85 17.13
N ALA A 203 -4.94 37.61 17.40
CA ALA A 203 -5.60 36.36 17.10
C ALA A 203 -5.58 36.08 15.59
N GLN A 204 -5.85 37.07 14.78
CA GLN A 204 -5.81 36.99 13.32
C GLN A 204 -4.38 36.70 12.81
N ALA A 205 -3.35 37.38 13.34
CA ALA A 205 -1.95 37.15 12.97
C ALA A 205 -1.49 35.68 13.32
N ILE A 206 -1.95 35.15 14.43
CA ILE A 206 -1.67 33.75 14.84
C ILE A 206 -2.34 32.77 13.89
N ALA A 207 -3.62 32.97 13.60
CA ALA A 207 -4.36 32.14 12.64
C ALA A 207 -3.73 32.15 11.25
N MET A 208 -3.32 33.34 10.79
CA MET A 208 -2.64 33.49 9.48
C MET A 208 -1.26 32.83 9.47
N ARG A 209 -0.48 32.94 10.52
CA ARG A 209 0.83 32.32 10.62
C ARG A 209 0.73 30.79 10.67
N TYR A 210 -0.33 30.28 11.28
CA TYR A 210 -0.62 28.85 11.27
C TYR A 210 -1.06 28.39 9.87
N LEU A 211 -1.96 29.10 9.22
CA LEU A 211 -2.38 28.85 7.84
C LEU A 211 -1.19 28.96 6.86
N GLN A 212 -0.29 29.92 7.06
CA GLN A 212 0.97 30.00 6.32
C GLN A 212 1.89 28.81 6.59
N SER A 213 1.99 28.35 7.84
CA SER A 213 2.80 27.16 8.15
C SER A 213 2.22 25.87 7.56
N ILE A 214 0.91 25.80 7.38
CA ILE A 214 0.25 24.72 6.63
C ILE A 214 0.49 24.91 5.13
N GLY A 215 0.53 26.13 4.63
CA GLY A 215 0.75 26.47 3.21
C GLY A 215 2.22 26.35 2.79
N ASP A 216 3.17 26.76 3.62
CA ASP A 216 4.61 26.53 3.42
C ASP A 216 4.96 25.03 3.52
N ASP A 217 4.19 24.28 4.31
CA ASP A 217 4.03 22.82 4.19
C ASP A 217 2.94 22.50 3.14
N ALA A 218 2.88 23.17 2.01
CA ALA A 218 2.07 22.71 0.86
C ALA A 218 2.56 21.34 0.33
N THR A 219 3.74 20.92 0.74
CA THR A 219 4.07 19.51 1.00
C THR A 219 3.12 18.83 1.99
N ALA A 220 2.27 19.52 2.75
CA ALA A 220 1.36 18.88 3.71
C ALA A 220 0.11 18.25 3.06
N LEU A 221 -0.31 18.69 1.91
CA LEU A 221 -1.19 17.89 1.03
C LEU A 221 -0.43 16.66 0.46
N ASN A 222 0.90 16.75 0.38
CA ASN A 222 1.79 15.59 0.20
C ASN A 222 2.00 14.77 1.49
N LEU A 223 1.47 15.16 2.64
CA LEU A 223 1.58 14.38 3.89
C LEU A 223 0.73 13.10 3.89
N LEU A 224 -0.22 12.98 2.99
CA LEU A 224 -0.79 11.66 2.64
C LEU A 224 0.24 10.75 1.94
N VAL A 225 1.37 11.29 1.53
CA VAL A 225 2.48 10.60 0.86
C VAL A 225 3.83 10.94 1.50
N ARG A 226 3.88 11.44 2.74
CA ARG A 226 5.16 11.56 3.43
C ARG A 226 5.65 10.20 3.88
N THR A 227 6.19 9.46 2.94
CA THR A 227 7.31 8.58 3.22
C THR A 227 8.48 9.46 3.65
N THR A 228 8.84 9.37 4.90
CA THR A 228 10.04 9.99 5.49
C THR A 228 11.25 9.77 4.59
N GLY A 229 11.82 10.84 4.07
CA GLY A 229 13.19 10.88 3.56
C GLY A 229 13.37 10.86 2.04
N GLY A 230 13.88 11.96 1.49
CA GLY A 230 14.51 12.03 0.16
C GLY A 230 13.77 12.93 -0.82
N GLU A 231 14.53 13.82 -1.44
CA GLU A 231 14.16 14.77 -2.46
C GLU A 231 13.14 14.27 -3.47
N ALA A 232 12.09 15.07 -3.69
CA ALA A 232 11.21 15.07 -4.86
C ALA A 232 10.89 13.69 -5.48
N ALA A 233 10.24 12.80 -4.72
CA ALA A 233 9.45 11.76 -5.33
C ALA A 233 8.18 12.45 -5.86
N GLY A 234 8.18 12.74 -7.16
CA GLY A 234 7.01 13.27 -7.86
C GLY A 234 5.80 12.41 -7.52
N ASN A 235 4.62 12.99 -7.49
CA ASN A 235 3.32 12.37 -7.29
C ASN A 235 3.28 10.95 -7.88
N GLN A 236 3.73 9.95 -7.10
CA GLN A 236 3.53 8.57 -7.50
C GLN A 236 2.10 8.23 -7.10
N ALA A 237 1.21 8.46 -8.07
CA ALA A 237 -0.18 8.05 -7.97
C ALA A 237 -0.24 6.60 -7.48
N PHE A 238 -1.07 6.34 -6.49
CA PHE A 238 -1.39 5.01 -5.98
C PHE A 238 -1.56 4.04 -7.16
N ASN A 239 -0.70 3.01 -7.23
CA ASN A 239 -0.72 2.03 -8.33
C ASN A 239 -1.29 0.69 -7.84
N PRO A 240 -2.61 0.48 -7.89
CA PRO A 240 -3.24 -0.76 -7.45
C PRO A 240 -2.80 -1.97 -8.28
N ILE A 241 -2.54 -1.81 -9.58
CA ILE A 241 -2.08 -2.88 -10.44
C ILE A 241 -0.69 -3.36 -10.02
N GLY A 242 0.20 -2.43 -9.68
CA GLY A 242 1.52 -2.75 -9.16
C GLY A 242 1.47 -3.52 -7.85
N MET A 243 0.56 -3.14 -6.95
CA MET A 243 0.39 -3.86 -5.68
C MET A 243 -0.23 -5.24 -5.88
N ILE A 244 -1.19 -5.40 -6.79
CA ILE A 244 -1.77 -6.70 -7.14
C ILE A 244 -0.69 -7.60 -7.76
N MET A 245 0.05 -7.09 -8.73
CA MET A 245 1.14 -7.85 -9.37
C MET A 245 2.24 -8.21 -8.35
N GLY A 246 2.62 -7.28 -7.48
CA GLY A 246 3.60 -7.52 -6.42
C GLY A 246 3.13 -8.57 -5.42
N GLY A 247 1.87 -8.50 -4.98
CA GLY A 247 1.26 -9.51 -4.13
C GLY A 247 1.22 -10.90 -4.78
N MET A 248 0.80 -10.98 -6.04
CA MET A 248 0.80 -12.23 -6.81
C MET A 248 2.22 -12.76 -7.01
N LEU A 249 3.18 -11.92 -7.36
CA LEU A 249 4.58 -12.29 -7.49
C LEU A 249 5.11 -12.93 -6.20
N ILE A 250 4.87 -12.30 -5.04
CA ILE A 250 5.32 -12.81 -3.75
C ILE A 250 4.61 -14.12 -3.41
N PHE A 251 3.28 -14.15 -3.52
CA PHE A 251 2.49 -15.34 -3.23
C PHE A 251 2.98 -16.56 -4.02
N PHE A 252 3.11 -16.42 -5.34
CA PHE A 252 3.54 -17.52 -6.21
C PHE A 252 5.03 -17.84 -6.09
N ALA A 253 5.89 -16.86 -5.73
CA ALA A 253 7.30 -17.15 -5.46
C ALA A 253 7.47 -18.12 -4.27
N PHE A 254 6.71 -17.93 -3.19
CA PHE A 254 6.74 -18.84 -2.05
C PHE A 254 6.22 -20.23 -2.40
N PHE A 255 5.15 -20.34 -3.20
CA PHE A 255 4.70 -21.65 -3.71
C PHE A 255 5.75 -22.32 -4.59
N THR A 256 6.40 -21.56 -5.48
CA THR A 256 7.48 -22.09 -6.32
C THR A 256 8.66 -22.56 -5.49
N GLY A 257 9.07 -21.80 -4.47
CA GLY A 257 10.14 -22.18 -3.55
C GLY A 257 9.83 -23.50 -2.84
N ALA A 258 8.60 -23.68 -2.36
CA ALA A 258 8.16 -24.93 -1.73
C ALA A 258 8.09 -26.09 -2.73
N ALA A 259 7.46 -25.90 -3.89
CA ALA A 259 7.30 -26.94 -4.90
C ALA A 259 8.65 -27.42 -5.48
N THR A 260 9.58 -26.49 -5.71
CA THR A 260 10.93 -26.85 -6.17
C THR A 260 11.70 -27.59 -5.08
N SER A 261 11.56 -27.17 -3.83
CA SER A 261 12.19 -27.84 -2.67
C SER A 261 11.63 -29.25 -2.43
N GLU A 262 10.37 -29.53 -2.80
CA GLU A 262 9.74 -30.85 -2.71
C GLU A 262 10.49 -31.92 -3.54
N SER A 263 11.32 -31.52 -4.50
CA SER A 263 12.19 -32.45 -5.23
C SER A 263 13.08 -33.29 -4.30
N ILE A 264 13.48 -32.73 -3.14
CA ILE A 264 14.26 -33.44 -2.12
C ILE A 264 13.46 -34.63 -1.58
N LEU A 265 12.20 -34.41 -1.25
CA LEU A 265 11.30 -35.44 -0.71
C LEU A 265 10.98 -36.51 -1.75
N ARG A 266 10.74 -36.09 -2.98
CA ARG A 266 10.42 -36.96 -4.12
C ARG A 266 11.60 -37.87 -4.49
N GLU A 267 12.84 -37.37 -4.38
CA GLU A 267 14.04 -38.18 -4.61
C GLU A 267 14.32 -39.12 -3.43
N ASP A 268 13.97 -38.74 -2.22
CA ASP A 268 14.04 -39.61 -1.03
C ASP A 268 13.07 -40.80 -1.18
N GLU A 269 11.80 -40.54 -1.49
CA GLU A 269 10.79 -41.58 -1.70
C GLU A 269 11.11 -42.55 -2.86
N ARG A 270 11.78 -42.04 -3.90
CA ARG A 270 12.23 -42.87 -5.04
C ARG A 270 13.53 -43.62 -4.77
N GLY A 271 14.15 -43.43 -3.61
CA GLY A 271 15.42 -44.06 -3.26
C GLY A 271 16.62 -43.53 -4.08
N THR A 272 16.44 -42.43 -4.83
CA THR A 272 17.53 -41.84 -5.62
C THR A 272 18.44 -40.95 -4.78
N LEU A 273 17.89 -40.32 -3.73
CA LEU A 273 18.67 -39.48 -2.82
C LEU A 273 19.67 -40.33 -1.98
N PRO A 274 19.30 -41.49 -1.37
CA PRO A 274 20.25 -42.36 -0.72
C PRO A 274 21.39 -42.81 -1.66
N ARG A 275 21.10 -43.10 -2.94
CA ARG A 275 22.14 -43.48 -3.90
C ARG A 275 23.12 -42.35 -4.18
N LEU A 276 22.69 -41.09 -4.10
CA LEU A 276 23.58 -39.94 -4.20
C LEU A 276 24.54 -39.86 -3.00
N PHE A 277 24.11 -40.28 -1.82
CA PHE A 277 24.97 -40.31 -0.63
C PHE A 277 26.02 -41.41 -0.66
N THR A 278 25.83 -42.47 -1.46
CA THR A 278 26.88 -43.48 -1.68
C THR A 278 27.96 -43.06 -2.66
N THR A 279 27.77 -41.91 -3.35
CA THR A 279 28.80 -41.34 -4.24
C THR A 279 29.85 -40.60 -3.39
N PRO A 280 31.09 -40.40 -3.89
CA PRO A 280 32.12 -39.63 -3.21
C PRO A 280 31.82 -38.11 -3.25
N THR A 281 30.58 -37.73 -2.95
CA THR A 281 30.08 -36.34 -2.96
C THR A 281 29.63 -35.98 -1.56
N ARG A 282 30.11 -34.86 -1.03
CA ARG A 282 29.71 -34.40 0.31
C ARG A 282 28.22 -34.06 0.31
N ILE A 283 27.51 -34.46 1.37
CA ILE A 283 26.05 -34.16 1.58
C ILE A 283 25.78 -32.66 1.42
N ALA A 284 26.68 -31.81 1.97
CA ALA A 284 26.57 -30.37 1.82
C ALA A 284 26.59 -29.88 0.36
N SER A 285 27.31 -30.56 -0.54
CA SER A 285 27.32 -30.22 -1.98
C SER A 285 26.05 -30.64 -2.67
N ILE A 286 25.40 -31.71 -2.22
CA ILE A 286 24.11 -32.19 -2.76
C ILE A 286 22.99 -31.22 -2.35
N LEU A 287 22.88 -30.94 -1.05
CA LEU A 287 21.89 -29.99 -0.51
C LEU A 287 22.12 -28.56 -1.03
N GLY A 288 23.40 -28.15 -1.14
CA GLY A 288 23.76 -26.86 -1.72
C GLY A 288 23.34 -26.74 -3.18
N GLY A 289 23.55 -27.81 -3.99
CA GLY A 289 23.09 -27.85 -5.40
C GLY A 289 21.58 -27.71 -5.52
N LYS A 290 20.81 -28.35 -4.63
CA LYS A 290 19.35 -28.22 -4.60
C LYS A 290 18.90 -26.81 -4.19
N PHE A 291 19.57 -26.22 -3.21
CA PHE A 291 19.26 -24.83 -2.83
C PHE A 291 19.57 -23.85 -3.96
N ILE A 292 20.68 -24.05 -4.68
CA ILE A 292 21.02 -23.25 -5.87
C ILE A 292 19.93 -23.40 -6.95
N ALA A 293 19.42 -24.62 -7.16
CA ALA A 293 18.32 -24.86 -8.12
C ALA A 293 17.07 -24.04 -7.74
N VAL A 294 16.67 -24.08 -6.46
CA VAL A 294 15.52 -23.32 -5.94
C VAL A 294 15.76 -21.82 -6.14
N ALA A 295 16.93 -21.32 -5.73
CA ALA A 295 17.26 -19.90 -5.84
C ALA A 295 17.28 -19.39 -7.29
N LEU A 296 17.86 -20.14 -8.22
CA LEU A 296 17.91 -19.77 -9.63
C LEU A 296 16.53 -19.83 -10.28
N THR A 297 15.70 -20.82 -9.95
CA THR A 297 14.32 -20.91 -10.42
C THR A 297 13.50 -19.69 -9.97
N LEU A 298 13.62 -19.34 -8.69
CA LEU A 298 12.95 -18.16 -8.11
C LEU A 298 13.47 -16.87 -8.70
N LEU A 299 14.79 -16.76 -8.92
CA LEU A 299 15.41 -15.59 -9.54
C LEU A 299 14.88 -15.37 -10.96
N GLY A 300 14.80 -16.44 -11.76
CA GLY A 300 14.20 -16.40 -13.08
C GLY A 300 12.73 -15.99 -13.06
N GLN A 301 11.93 -16.55 -12.14
CA GLN A 301 10.54 -16.19 -11.97
C GLN A 301 10.36 -14.72 -11.57
N VAL A 302 11.04 -14.27 -10.53
CA VAL A 302 10.92 -12.90 -10.01
C VAL A 302 11.38 -11.89 -11.04
N ALA A 303 12.54 -12.12 -11.68
CA ALA A 303 13.05 -11.23 -12.72
C ALA A 303 12.09 -11.15 -13.92
N PHE A 304 11.55 -12.29 -14.37
CA PHE A 304 10.60 -12.32 -15.48
C PHE A 304 9.31 -11.56 -15.14
N LEU A 305 8.71 -11.80 -13.96
CA LEU A 305 7.46 -11.14 -13.57
C LEU A 305 7.63 -9.64 -13.33
N LEU A 306 8.76 -9.20 -12.74
CA LEU A 306 9.07 -7.77 -12.59
C LEU A 306 9.24 -7.09 -13.96
N LEU A 307 9.98 -7.74 -14.87
CA LEU A 307 10.19 -7.22 -16.22
C LEU A 307 8.87 -7.18 -17.01
N PHE A 308 8.08 -8.25 -16.93
CA PHE A 308 6.77 -8.32 -17.58
C PHE A 308 5.83 -7.23 -17.05
N GLY A 309 5.76 -7.05 -15.72
CA GLY A 309 4.96 -6.00 -15.08
C GLY A 309 5.39 -4.60 -15.55
N ARG A 310 6.69 -4.37 -15.70
CA ARG A 310 7.22 -3.10 -16.23
C ARG A 310 6.87 -2.86 -17.69
N LEU A 311 7.00 -3.88 -18.54
CA LEU A 311 6.84 -3.74 -19.99
C LEU A 311 5.39 -3.77 -20.45
N VAL A 312 4.56 -4.60 -19.83
CA VAL A 312 3.16 -4.82 -20.27
C VAL A 312 2.19 -3.95 -19.50
N PHE A 313 2.37 -3.85 -18.18
CA PHE A 313 1.45 -3.08 -17.32
C PHE A 313 2.02 -1.71 -16.91
N SER A 314 3.20 -1.33 -17.43
CA SER A 314 3.87 -0.05 -17.13
C SER A 314 4.05 0.22 -15.62
N ILE A 315 4.20 -0.85 -14.81
CA ILE A 315 4.29 -0.74 -13.35
C ILE A 315 5.62 -0.04 -12.96
N PRO A 316 5.58 1.06 -12.21
CA PRO A 316 6.77 1.69 -11.65
C PRO A 316 7.21 0.92 -10.40
N TRP A 317 8.21 0.05 -10.53
CA TRP A 317 8.74 -0.71 -9.39
C TRP A 317 9.66 0.10 -8.46
N GLY A 318 9.94 1.36 -8.81
CA GLY A 318 10.85 2.25 -8.08
C GLY A 318 12.28 2.22 -8.61
N GLY A 319 13.23 2.63 -7.77
CA GLY A 319 14.64 2.68 -8.13
C GLY A 319 15.23 1.29 -8.38
N LEU A 320 16.20 1.20 -9.31
CA LEU A 320 16.79 -0.08 -9.70
C LEU A 320 17.41 -0.84 -8.53
N VAL A 321 18.21 -0.16 -7.69
CA VAL A 321 18.89 -0.80 -6.54
C VAL A 321 17.86 -1.25 -5.47
N PRO A 322 16.90 -0.42 -5.04
CA PRO A 322 15.79 -0.82 -4.19
C PRO A 322 15.06 -2.08 -4.66
N VAL A 323 14.65 -2.13 -5.94
CA VAL A 323 13.94 -3.28 -6.51
C VAL A 323 14.80 -4.54 -6.48
N ILE A 324 16.09 -4.44 -6.83
CA ILE A 324 17.01 -5.58 -6.78
C ILE A 324 17.15 -6.12 -5.36
N LEU A 325 17.30 -5.25 -4.35
CA LEU A 325 17.36 -5.66 -2.94
C LEU A 325 16.08 -6.35 -2.49
N ALA A 326 14.91 -5.79 -2.83
CA ALA A 326 13.61 -6.40 -2.53
C ALA A 326 13.45 -7.77 -3.22
N ALA A 327 13.83 -7.88 -4.49
CA ALA A 327 13.79 -9.13 -5.25
C ALA A 327 14.72 -10.19 -4.67
N LEU A 328 15.97 -9.83 -4.33
CA LEU A 328 16.91 -10.75 -3.68
C LEU A 328 16.42 -11.19 -2.31
N GLY A 329 15.89 -10.28 -1.50
CA GLY A 329 15.25 -10.61 -0.23
C GLY A 329 14.10 -11.60 -0.38
N LEU A 330 13.22 -11.38 -1.37
CA LEU A 330 12.13 -12.31 -1.70
C LEU A 330 12.65 -13.70 -2.10
N VAL A 331 13.63 -13.77 -3.00
CA VAL A 331 14.23 -15.05 -3.47
C VAL A 331 14.81 -15.84 -2.30
N LEU A 332 15.54 -15.17 -1.42
CA LEU A 332 16.13 -15.81 -0.24
C LEU A 332 15.07 -16.29 0.75
N LEU A 333 14.08 -15.45 1.07
CA LEU A 333 12.98 -15.82 1.96
C LEU A 333 12.17 -16.98 1.42
N ALA A 334 11.72 -16.91 0.17
CA ALA A 334 10.89 -17.93 -0.46
C ALA A 334 11.64 -19.27 -0.60
N GLY A 335 12.90 -19.22 -1.00
CA GLY A 335 13.73 -20.42 -1.15
C GLY A 335 14.03 -21.12 0.17
N THR A 336 14.47 -20.36 1.18
CA THR A 336 14.80 -20.95 2.49
C THR A 336 13.57 -21.39 3.27
N PHE A 337 12.46 -20.66 3.18
CA PHE A 337 11.19 -21.07 3.79
C PHE A 337 10.65 -22.34 3.14
N GLY A 338 10.77 -22.49 1.80
CA GLY A 338 10.41 -23.71 1.09
C GLY A 338 11.22 -24.93 1.59
N VAL A 339 12.55 -24.79 1.67
CA VAL A 339 13.43 -25.84 2.21
C VAL A 339 13.10 -26.16 3.68
N PHE A 340 12.86 -25.14 4.50
CA PHE A 340 12.44 -25.31 5.89
C PHE A 340 11.13 -26.10 5.97
N LEU A 341 10.09 -25.78 5.23
CA LEU A 341 8.83 -26.51 5.24
C LEU A 341 9.01 -27.96 4.80
N VAL A 342 9.75 -28.20 3.72
CA VAL A 342 10.06 -29.55 3.25
C VAL A 342 10.77 -30.38 4.32
N SER A 343 11.65 -29.78 5.12
CA SER A 343 12.34 -30.46 6.22
C SER A 343 11.41 -30.98 7.33
N LEU A 344 10.20 -30.41 7.44
CA LEU A 344 9.17 -30.83 8.40
C LEU A 344 8.29 -31.99 7.89
N LEU A 345 8.30 -32.22 6.56
CA LEU A 345 7.42 -33.21 5.92
C LEU A 345 8.03 -34.60 5.91
N LYS A 346 7.19 -35.62 6.04
CA LYS A 346 7.60 -37.04 5.98
C LYS A 346 7.52 -37.57 4.54
N ASN A 347 6.55 -37.13 3.75
CA ASN A 347 6.29 -37.62 2.40
C ASN A 347 5.64 -36.52 1.51
N THR A 348 5.64 -36.76 0.20
CA THR A 348 5.08 -35.84 -0.79
C THR A 348 3.56 -35.68 -0.65
N ARG A 349 2.81 -36.66 -0.13
CA ARG A 349 1.36 -36.53 0.12
C ARG A 349 1.06 -35.48 1.17
N GLN A 350 1.90 -35.40 2.23
CA GLN A 350 1.79 -34.31 3.21
C GLN A 350 2.15 -32.96 2.60
N GLY A 351 3.07 -32.94 1.62
CA GLY A 351 3.48 -31.73 0.91
C GLY A 351 2.29 -30.97 0.32
N SER A 352 1.45 -31.64 -0.43
CA SER A 352 0.29 -31.01 -1.09
C SER A 352 -0.66 -30.33 -0.10
N VAL A 353 -0.92 -30.95 1.06
CA VAL A 353 -1.82 -30.41 2.08
C VAL A 353 -1.16 -29.23 2.82
N VAL A 354 0.12 -29.39 3.21
CA VAL A 354 0.85 -28.37 3.96
C VAL A 354 1.14 -27.15 3.08
N PHE A 355 1.56 -27.35 1.83
CA PHE A 355 1.78 -26.24 0.91
C PHE A 355 0.47 -25.53 0.60
N GLY A 356 -0.61 -26.26 0.30
CA GLY A 356 -1.93 -25.66 0.08
C GLY A 356 -2.43 -24.86 1.29
N GLY A 357 -2.35 -25.44 2.49
CA GLY A 357 -2.83 -24.78 3.71
C GLY A 357 -1.88 -23.67 4.21
N VAL A 358 -0.63 -24.04 4.52
CA VAL A 358 0.32 -23.11 5.16
C VAL A 358 0.66 -21.95 4.21
N MET A 359 0.97 -22.24 2.94
CA MET A 359 1.34 -21.18 1.99
C MET A 359 0.17 -20.25 1.68
N THR A 360 -1.06 -20.78 1.61
CA THR A 360 -2.24 -19.94 1.39
C THR A 360 -2.49 -19.03 2.58
N ILE A 361 -2.50 -19.59 3.81
CA ILE A 361 -2.74 -18.81 5.02
C ILE A 361 -1.64 -17.76 5.22
N THR A 362 -0.36 -18.17 5.19
CA THR A 362 0.76 -17.23 5.37
C THR A 362 0.85 -16.22 4.23
N GLY A 363 0.55 -16.64 3.00
CA GLY A 363 0.50 -15.76 1.84
C GLY A 363 -0.59 -14.69 1.98
N MET A 364 -1.82 -15.08 2.35
CA MET A 364 -2.91 -14.12 2.59
C MET A 364 -2.58 -13.14 3.74
N LEU A 365 -2.00 -13.64 4.83
CA LEU A 365 -1.56 -12.78 5.93
C LEU A 365 -0.45 -11.81 5.48
N GLY A 366 0.47 -12.25 4.64
CA GLY A 366 1.55 -11.40 4.13
C GLY A 366 1.09 -10.28 3.20
N ILE A 367 0.03 -10.53 2.42
CA ILE A 367 -0.55 -9.55 1.48
C ILE A 367 -1.83 -8.89 2.02
N ILE A 368 -2.15 -9.06 3.31
CA ILE A 368 -3.42 -8.58 3.90
C ILE A 368 -3.62 -7.07 3.72
N LYS A 369 -2.53 -6.30 3.70
CA LYS A 369 -2.57 -4.86 3.42
C LYS A 369 -3.14 -4.51 2.05
N MET A 370 -2.98 -5.39 1.08
CA MET A 370 -3.55 -5.21 -0.26
C MET A 370 -5.09 -5.13 -0.20
N PHE A 371 -5.72 -5.84 0.73
CA PHE A 371 -7.18 -5.83 0.91
C PHE A 371 -7.68 -4.68 1.79
N THR A 372 -6.79 -3.96 2.46
CA THR A 372 -7.12 -2.78 3.28
C THR A 372 -6.83 -1.46 2.55
N MET A 373 -6.53 -1.53 1.27
CA MET A 373 -6.37 -0.35 0.42
C MET A 373 -7.66 0.47 0.41
N GLY A 374 -7.52 1.76 0.71
CA GLY A 374 -8.67 2.66 0.86
C GLY A 374 -9.24 2.75 2.28
N ALA A 375 -8.73 1.97 3.25
CA ALA A 375 -9.06 2.19 4.65
C ALA A 375 -8.38 3.46 5.15
N THR A 376 -9.17 4.40 5.62
CA THR A 376 -8.74 5.75 6.04
C THR A 376 -7.91 5.77 7.33
N THR A 377 -7.85 4.66 8.06
CA THR A 377 -7.06 4.55 9.28
C THR A 377 -6.00 3.47 9.13
N PRO A 378 -4.70 3.82 9.37
CA PRO A 378 -3.64 2.82 9.40
C PRO A 378 -3.96 1.78 10.48
N ASN A 379 -4.29 0.58 10.10
CA ASN A 379 -4.55 -0.48 11.08
C ASN A 379 -3.22 -1.10 11.50
N ARG A 380 -2.63 -0.55 12.57
CA ARG A 380 -1.36 -1.02 13.14
C ARG A 380 -1.37 -2.52 13.46
N ALA A 381 -2.54 -3.08 13.80
CA ALA A 381 -2.66 -4.50 14.07
C ALA A 381 -2.43 -5.34 12.80
N LEU A 382 -2.97 -4.93 11.66
CA LEU A 382 -2.75 -5.62 10.38
C LEU A 382 -1.30 -5.52 9.90
N ASP A 383 -0.63 -4.41 10.18
CA ASP A 383 0.81 -4.25 9.94
C ASP A 383 1.62 -5.28 10.72
N ILE A 384 1.36 -5.40 12.02
CA ILE A 384 2.02 -6.39 12.87
C ILE A 384 1.71 -7.81 12.40
N VAL A 385 0.44 -8.12 12.10
CA VAL A 385 0.04 -9.45 11.63
C VAL A 385 0.74 -9.82 10.32
N SER A 386 0.85 -8.90 9.37
CA SER A 386 1.56 -9.17 8.11
C SER A 386 3.03 -9.51 8.32
N LEU A 387 3.69 -8.89 9.31
CA LEU A 387 5.10 -9.10 9.61
C LEU A 387 5.38 -10.38 10.42
N LEU A 388 4.35 -11.07 10.90
CA LEU A 388 4.51 -12.39 11.54
C LEU A 388 4.89 -13.49 10.54
N VAL A 389 4.68 -13.24 9.24
CA VAL A 389 4.96 -14.19 8.18
C VAL A 389 6.04 -13.65 7.22
N PRO A 390 6.88 -14.53 6.64
CA PRO A 390 7.97 -14.09 5.77
C PRO A 390 7.51 -13.37 4.51
N GLN A 391 6.31 -13.66 4.01
CA GLN A 391 5.70 -12.98 2.86
C GLN A 391 5.47 -11.48 3.13
N GLY A 392 5.11 -11.12 4.36
CA GLY A 392 4.90 -9.72 4.74
C GLY A 392 6.17 -8.88 4.72
N TRP A 393 7.32 -9.46 5.07
CA TRP A 393 8.63 -8.80 4.95
C TRP A 393 8.99 -8.51 3.49
N ALA A 394 8.75 -9.50 2.62
CA ALA A 394 8.95 -9.32 1.17
C ALA A 394 8.01 -8.26 0.60
N MET A 395 6.72 -8.29 1.01
CA MET A 395 5.73 -7.30 0.57
C MET A 395 6.09 -5.89 1.04
N ARG A 396 6.53 -5.74 2.29
CA ARG A 396 6.95 -4.44 2.82
C ARG A 396 8.16 -3.89 2.07
N SER A 397 9.16 -4.74 1.78
CA SER A 397 10.35 -4.33 1.02
C SER A 397 9.99 -3.90 -0.41
N LEU A 398 9.12 -4.65 -1.08
CA LEU A 398 8.70 -4.33 -2.45
C LEU A 398 7.83 -3.07 -2.50
N SER A 399 6.87 -2.91 -1.57
CA SER A 399 6.03 -1.71 -1.52
C SER A 399 6.86 -0.45 -1.26
N LEU A 400 7.81 -0.48 -0.33
CA LEU A 400 8.73 0.64 -0.11
C LEU A 400 9.51 1.00 -1.38
N SER A 401 9.96 0.00 -2.16
CA SER A 401 10.62 0.27 -3.43
C SER A 401 9.69 0.97 -4.42
N MET A 402 8.43 0.52 -4.52
CA MET A 402 7.41 1.14 -5.38
C MET A 402 7.07 2.56 -4.93
N ASP A 403 7.09 2.82 -3.62
CA ASP A 403 6.87 4.14 -3.03
C ASP A 403 8.09 5.08 -3.19
N GLY A 404 9.13 4.65 -3.91
CA GLY A 404 10.32 5.47 -4.19
C GLY A 404 11.32 5.55 -3.03
N ALA A 405 11.25 4.65 -2.05
CA ALA A 405 12.15 4.63 -0.91
C ALA A 405 13.62 4.54 -1.33
N SER A 406 14.46 5.21 -0.57
CA SER A 406 15.92 5.16 -0.74
C SER A 406 16.50 3.80 -0.34
N VAL A 407 17.72 3.51 -0.80
CA VAL A 407 18.44 2.29 -0.43
C VAL A 407 18.57 2.14 1.08
N GLY A 408 18.79 3.26 1.81
CA GLY A 408 18.91 3.26 3.26
C GLY A 408 17.65 2.80 4.00
N GLU A 409 16.46 3.07 3.44
CA GLU A 409 15.17 2.68 4.02
C GLU A 409 14.82 1.21 3.75
N ILE A 410 15.30 0.65 2.63
CA ILE A 410 15.09 -0.77 2.29
C ILE A 410 16.10 -1.68 3.00
N LEU A 411 17.29 -1.19 3.27
CA LEU A 411 18.37 -1.97 3.86
C LEU A 411 17.99 -2.70 5.17
N PRO A 412 17.27 -2.10 6.13
CA PRO A 412 16.79 -2.79 7.33
C PRO A 412 15.87 -3.97 7.02
N TRP A 413 14.98 -3.82 6.04
CA TRP A 413 14.05 -4.87 5.62
C TRP A 413 14.75 -6.00 4.88
N PHE A 414 15.73 -5.67 4.04
CA PHE A 414 16.63 -6.66 3.43
C PHE A 414 17.47 -7.39 4.48
N GLY A 415 18.00 -6.68 5.47
CA GLY A 415 18.72 -7.27 6.60
C GLY A 415 17.84 -8.23 7.42
N GLY A 416 16.60 -7.85 7.69
CA GLY A 416 15.62 -8.72 8.34
C GLY A 416 15.28 -9.96 7.50
N ALA A 417 15.14 -9.80 6.18
CA ALA A 417 14.93 -10.90 5.24
C ALA A 417 16.13 -11.87 5.24
N LEU A 418 17.36 -11.34 5.26
CA LEU A 418 18.59 -12.15 5.38
C LEU A 418 18.62 -12.93 6.69
N PHE A 419 18.29 -12.28 7.80
CA PHE A 419 18.27 -12.93 9.13
C PHE A 419 17.26 -14.07 9.17
N LEU A 420 16.01 -13.83 8.74
CA LEU A 420 14.97 -14.85 8.69
C LEU A 420 15.34 -15.99 7.73
N SER A 421 15.92 -15.67 6.57
CA SER A 421 16.39 -16.66 5.61
C SER A 421 17.49 -17.53 6.21
N GLY A 422 18.45 -16.93 6.92
CA GLY A 422 19.49 -17.64 7.65
C GLY A 422 18.92 -18.60 8.70
N LEU A 423 17.91 -18.14 9.45
CA LEU A 423 17.22 -18.94 10.46
C LEU A 423 16.51 -20.15 9.84
N PHE A 424 15.72 -19.94 8.79
CA PHE A 424 15.01 -21.01 8.07
C PHE A 424 15.97 -22.01 7.45
N PHE A 425 17.03 -21.51 6.81
CA PHE A 425 18.06 -22.37 6.23
C PHE A 425 18.77 -23.21 7.28
N PHE A 426 19.14 -22.60 8.41
CA PHE A 426 19.83 -23.30 9.49
C PHE A 426 18.96 -24.41 10.08
N ILE A 427 17.71 -24.11 10.45
CA ILE A 427 16.78 -25.10 11.01
C ILE A 427 16.47 -26.18 9.99
N GLY A 428 16.18 -25.81 8.74
CA GLY A 428 15.88 -26.74 7.66
C GLY A 428 17.06 -27.69 7.40
N ASN A 429 18.27 -27.17 7.32
CA ASN A 429 19.46 -27.98 7.10
C ASN A 429 19.79 -28.93 8.27
N LEU A 430 19.61 -28.46 9.51
CA LEU A 430 19.79 -29.32 10.70
C LEU A 430 18.82 -30.51 10.66
N ARG A 431 17.53 -30.26 10.38
CA ARG A 431 16.52 -31.32 10.30
C ARG A 431 16.76 -32.28 9.15
N LEU A 432 17.11 -31.78 7.97
CA LEU A 432 17.46 -32.64 6.83
C LEU A 432 18.71 -33.49 7.13
N LYS A 433 19.75 -32.92 7.76
CA LYS A 433 20.91 -33.71 8.17
C LYS A 433 20.56 -34.81 9.18
N GLN A 434 19.73 -34.53 10.18
CA GLN A 434 19.28 -35.52 11.16
C GLN A 434 18.44 -36.64 10.52
N ARG A 435 17.73 -36.33 9.42
CA ARG A 435 16.92 -37.34 8.70
C ARG A 435 17.78 -38.25 7.84
N PHE A 436 18.91 -37.80 7.34
CA PHE A 436 19.78 -38.50 6.38
C PHE A 436 21.12 -38.94 6.98
N ALA A 437 21.39 -38.62 8.25
CA ALA A 437 22.53 -39.15 9.01
C ALA A 437 22.15 -40.46 9.71
#